data_064d30fb351a83994ef1349e70544fd9
#
_entry.id   064d30fb351a83994ef1349e70544fd9
#
_cell.length_a   1.000
_cell.length_b   1.000
_cell.length_c   1.000
_cell.angle_alpha   90.00
_cell.angle_beta   90.00
_cell.angle_gamma   90.00
#
_symmetry.space_group_name_H-M   'P 1'
#
loop_
_entity.id
_entity.type
_entity.pdbx_description
1 polymer ?
#
loop_
_entity_poly.entity_id
_entity_poly.type
_entity_poly.pdbx_seq_one_letter_code
_entity_poly.pdbx_strand_id
1 'polypeptide(L)'
;MLQIDIPFFGELTNIISRQLITLNSNEIETLYLKWVKEFSANLDFLSDKRNKEIIRDDQNVPSQSCLNGIDLPSWFGDFNNKKVIFLGIDPLRKNKDFKKSNADLNNDVIIGTPYAFHIKGFRENSTSSYWQVINELAKSNFVYVTDIYKTFFYTDNSKNMRSYDFWNKAENVLLNDNHRNLLIDEINLIKPDIIVTFGALAYKVLANQKYCPTLSLSLSNPKRNVEPFIGGGVAQDRPIPIFPLMHLSGSTRGKNLEAFFMNNGLKYSEKYDKRNKAGHLYGKLINDYVANVNKTSP
;
A
#
# COMPACT_ATOMS: atom_id res chain seq x y z
N MET A 1 -13.17 -3.81 -9.32
CA MET A 1 -13.83 -4.60 -8.26
C MET A 1 -12.81 -5.57 -7.73
N LEU A 2 -12.79 -5.82 -6.43
CA LEU A 2 -11.96 -6.89 -5.86
C LEU A 2 -12.45 -8.23 -6.41
N GLN A 3 -11.56 -9.04 -6.99
CA GLN A 3 -11.89 -10.33 -7.59
C GLN A 3 -11.06 -11.41 -6.91
N ILE A 4 -11.65 -12.57 -6.65
CA ILE A 4 -10.94 -13.73 -6.08
C ILE A 4 -10.72 -14.84 -7.11
N ASP A 5 -11.44 -14.82 -8.22
CA ASP A 5 -11.23 -15.73 -9.33
C ASP A 5 -10.08 -15.26 -10.21
N ILE A 6 -8.87 -15.33 -9.63
CA ILE A 6 -7.62 -14.91 -10.28
C ILE A 6 -6.53 -15.96 -10.03
N PRO A 7 -5.64 -16.20 -11.00
CA PRO A 7 -4.71 -17.33 -10.96
C PRO A 7 -3.78 -17.38 -9.75
N PHE A 8 -3.45 -16.25 -9.15
CA PHE A 8 -2.50 -16.19 -8.05
C PHE A 8 -3.14 -16.26 -6.65
N PHE A 9 -4.47 -16.26 -6.53
CA PHE A 9 -5.14 -16.08 -5.24
C PHE A 9 -4.83 -17.20 -4.24
N GLY A 10 -4.86 -18.46 -4.70
CA GLY A 10 -4.53 -19.61 -3.84
C GLY A 10 -3.10 -19.54 -3.30
N GLU A 11 -2.12 -19.16 -4.14
CA GLU A 11 -0.74 -19.00 -3.68
C GLU A 11 -0.59 -17.81 -2.74
N LEU A 12 -1.28 -16.70 -3.00
CA LEU A 12 -1.28 -15.55 -2.10
C LEU A 12 -1.80 -15.92 -0.70
N THR A 13 -2.90 -16.65 -0.60
CA THR A 13 -3.44 -17.09 0.70
C THR A 13 -2.46 -18.01 1.42
N ASN A 14 -1.75 -18.89 0.70
CA ASN A 14 -0.68 -19.72 1.26
C ASN A 14 0.49 -18.90 1.79
N ILE A 15 0.94 -17.88 1.05
CA ILE A 15 2.02 -16.97 1.47
C ILE A 15 1.62 -16.23 2.75
N ILE A 16 0.43 -15.66 2.79
CA ILE A 16 -0.10 -14.95 3.96
C ILE A 16 -0.18 -15.90 5.17
N SER A 17 -0.75 -17.07 4.99
CA SER A 17 -0.88 -18.09 6.04
C SER A 17 0.48 -18.54 6.57
N ARG A 18 1.46 -18.71 5.71
CA ARG A 18 2.80 -19.16 6.10
C ARG A 18 3.62 -18.08 6.81
N GLN A 19 3.50 -16.82 6.41
CA GLN A 19 4.45 -15.77 6.81
C GLN A 19 3.86 -14.71 7.74
N LEU A 20 2.56 -14.48 7.74
CA LEU A 20 1.98 -13.35 8.44
C LEU A 20 1.02 -13.74 9.57
N ILE A 21 0.08 -14.64 9.30
CA ILE A 21 -0.96 -15.02 10.24
C ILE A 21 -1.15 -16.54 10.30
N THR A 22 -1.69 -17.03 11.42
CA THR A 22 -1.92 -18.48 11.63
C THR A 22 -3.23 -18.97 11.01
N LEU A 23 -4.05 -18.09 10.40
CA LEU A 23 -5.22 -18.51 9.65
C LEU A 23 -4.81 -19.38 8.46
N ASN A 24 -5.54 -20.46 8.21
CA ASN A 24 -5.30 -21.28 7.03
C ASN A 24 -5.83 -20.60 5.75
N SER A 25 -5.45 -21.13 4.59
CA SER A 25 -5.83 -20.54 3.29
C SER A 25 -7.34 -20.42 3.10
N ASN A 26 -8.14 -21.39 3.57
CA ASN A 26 -9.60 -21.34 3.46
C ASN A 26 -10.23 -20.24 4.33
N GLU A 27 -9.68 -20.01 5.51
CA GLU A 27 -10.14 -18.93 6.40
C GLU A 27 -9.82 -17.56 5.79
N ILE A 28 -8.63 -17.43 5.20
CA ILE A 28 -8.22 -16.20 4.47
C ILE A 28 -9.12 -16.00 3.24
N GLU A 29 -9.39 -17.04 2.48
CA GLU A 29 -10.31 -17.00 1.33
C GLU A 29 -11.70 -16.57 1.76
N THR A 30 -12.23 -17.12 2.86
CA THR A 30 -13.53 -16.74 3.42
C THR A 30 -13.58 -15.26 3.77
N LEU A 31 -12.49 -14.70 4.29
CA LEU A 31 -12.37 -13.27 4.59
C LEU A 31 -12.45 -12.42 3.31
N TYR A 32 -11.73 -12.80 2.27
CA TYR A 32 -11.79 -12.10 0.97
C TYR A 32 -13.16 -12.22 0.31
N LEU A 33 -13.81 -13.39 0.37
CA LEU A 33 -15.19 -13.59 -0.11
C LEU A 33 -16.18 -12.66 0.59
N LYS A 34 -16.03 -12.48 1.91
CA LYS A 34 -16.81 -11.51 2.66
C LYS A 34 -16.59 -10.10 2.11
N TRP A 35 -15.33 -9.66 1.94
CA TRP A 35 -15.02 -8.34 1.40
C TRP A 35 -15.54 -8.12 -0.03
N VAL A 36 -15.53 -9.15 -0.87
CA VAL A 36 -16.14 -9.07 -2.22
C VAL A 36 -17.65 -8.83 -2.13
N LYS A 37 -18.36 -9.56 -1.26
CA LYS A 37 -19.80 -9.37 -1.03
C LYS A 37 -20.11 -7.98 -0.47
N GLU A 38 -19.29 -7.52 0.46
CA GLU A 38 -19.44 -6.24 1.14
C GLU A 38 -18.89 -5.06 0.34
N PHE A 39 -18.23 -5.31 -0.79
CA PHE A 39 -17.57 -4.26 -1.58
C PHE A 39 -18.51 -3.13 -1.98
N SER A 40 -19.76 -3.43 -2.26
CA SER A 40 -20.80 -2.43 -2.56
C SER A 40 -21.64 -2.04 -1.36
N ALA A 41 -21.45 -2.68 -0.21
CA ALA A 41 -22.20 -2.38 1.01
C ALA A 41 -21.72 -1.08 1.66
N ASN A 42 -22.64 -0.44 2.37
CA ASN A 42 -22.34 0.82 3.05
C ASN A 42 -21.89 0.56 4.49
N LEU A 43 -20.69 -0.02 4.63
CA LEU A 43 -20.07 -0.26 5.93
C LEU A 43 -19.23 0.94 6.36
N ASP A 44 -19.40 1.36 7.59
CA ASP A 44 -18.75 2.57 8.13
C ASP A 44 -17.40 2.30 8.78
N PHE A 45 -17.03 1.03 9.06
CA PHE A 45 -15.79 0.69 9.78
C PHE A 45 -15.31 -0.74 9.52
N LEU A 46 -14.08 -1.00 9.93
CA LEU A 46 -13.44 -2.32 9.84
C LEU A 46 -14.13 -3.32 10.78
N SER A 47 -14.69 -4.39 10.25
CA SER A 47 -15.51 -5.33 11.00
C SER A 47 -14.80 -6.67 11.31
N ASP A 48 -13.64 -6.91 10.72
CA ASP A 48 -12.93 -8.19 10.88
C ASP A 48 -11.97 -8.15 12.06
N LYS A 49 -12.54 -8.42 13.22
CA LYS A 49 -11.86 -8.52 14.50
C LYS A 49 -11.49 -9.98 14.79
N ARG A 50 -10.25 -10.19 15.21
CA ARG A 50 -9.70 -11.49 15.61
C ARG A 50 -8.90 -11.37 16.89
N ASN A 51 -8.64 -12.49 17.58
CA ASN A 51 -7.67 -12.53 18.67
C ASN A 51 -6.25 -12.31 18.11
N LYS A 52 -5.38 -11.61 18.86
CA LYS A 52 -3.98 -11.35 18.49
C LYS A 52 -3.15 -12.61 18.27
N GLU A 53 -3.52 -13.72 18.87
CA GLU A 53 -2.84 -15.02 18.73
C GLU A 53 -2.79 -15.54 17.28
N ILE A 54 -3.58 -14.93 16.38
CA ILE A 54 -3.46 -15.25 14.95
C ILE A 54 -2.17 -14.73 14.31
N ILE A 55 -1.47 -13.79 14.96
CA ILE A 55 -0.22 -13.25 14.43
C ILE A 55 0.90 -14.23 14.74
N ARG A 56 1.76 -14.48 13.75
CA ARG A 56 2.87 -15.38 13.96
C ARG A 56 3.90 -14.77 14.91
N ASP A 57 4.41 -15.59 15.84
CA ASP A 57 5.35 -15.19 16.89
C ASP A 57 6.65 -14.58 16.33
N ASP A 58 7.10 -15.02 15.15
CA ASP A 58 8.28 -14.52 14.47
C ASP A 58 8.16 -13.07 13.95
N GLN A 59 6.98 -12.48 14.04
CA GLN A 59 6.77 -11.06 13.73
C GLN A 59 7.31 -10.11 14.82
N ASN A 60 7.91 -10.65 15.90
CA ASN A 60 8.58 -9.90 16.97
C ASN A 60 7.81 -8.65 17.42
N VAL A 61 6.54 -8.83 17.78
CA VAL A 61 5.71 -7.75 18.31
C VAL A 61 6.27 -7.32 19.66
N PRO A 62 6.60 -6.04 19.87
CA PRO A 62 7.14 -5.60 21.15
C PRO A 62 6.14 -5.80 22.27
N SER A 63 6.62 -6.27 23.39
CA SER A 63 5.83 -6.48 24.59
C SER A 63 5.15 -5.21 25.15
N GLN A 64 5.64 -4.02 24.76
CA GLN A 64 5.13 -2.71 25.20
C GLN A 64 4.21 -2.02 24.19
N SER A 65 3.98 -2.61 23.02
CA SER A 65 3.14 -2.01 21.97
C SER A 65 1.92 -2.86 21.72
N CYS A 66 0.76 -2.22 21.71
CA CYS A 66 -0.46 -2.89 21.29
C CYS A 66 -0.45 -3.02 19.76
N LEU A 67 -0.37 -4.23 19.25
CA LEU A 67 -0.66 -4.48 17.85
C LEU A 67 -2.17 -4.31 17.63
N ASN A 68 -2.57 -3.50 16.64
CA ASN A 68 -3.97 -3.17 16.46
C ASN A 68 -4.53 -3.69 15.15
N GLY A 69 -3.69 -3.99 14.18
CA GLY A 69 -4.22 -4.52 12.95
C GLY A 69 -3.18 -4.97 11.94
N ILE A 70 -3.74 -5.63 10.94
CA ILE A 70 -3.02 -6.15 9.79
C ILE A 70 -3.78 -5.74 8.55
N ASP A 71 -3.09 -5.21 7.54
CA ASP A 71 -3.66 -4.99 6.23
C ASP A 71 -3.17 -6.08 5.26
N LEU A 72 -4.10 -6.87 4.77
CA LEU A 72 -3.89 -7.81 3.69
C LEU A 72 -3.99 -7.10 2.34
N PRO A 73 -3.24 -7.53 1.32
CA PRO A 73 -3.26 -6.88 0.02
C PRO A 73 -4.65 -6.86 -0.63
N SER A 74 -4.85 -5.94 -1.54
CA SER A 74 -6.07 -5.85 -2.35
C SER A 74 -5.71 -5.53 -3.79
N TRP A 75 -6.60 -5.81 -4.75
CA TRP A 75 -6.33 -5.59 -6.16
C TRP A 75 -7.57 -5.18 -6.92
N PHE A 76 -7.36 -4.49 -8.04
CA PHE A 76 -8.40 -3.89 -8.85
C PHE A 76 -7.98 -3.91 -10.33
N GLY A 77 -8.95 -3.91 -11.23
CA GLY A 77 -8.70 -3.97 -12.67
C GLY A 77 -8.59 -5.40 -13.22
N ASP A 78 -8.31 -5.53 -14.52
CA ASP A 78 -8.20 -6.82 -15.20
C ASP A 78 -6.79 -7.39 -15.07
N PHE A 79 -6.68 -8.63 -14.60
CA PHE A 79 -5.40 -9.31 -14.40
C PHE A 79 -4.59 -9.52 -15.69
N ASN A 80 -5.25 -9.54 -16.83
CA ASN A 80 -4.59 -9.69 -18.15
C ASN A 80 -3.89 -8.42 -18.62
N ASN A 81 -4.17 -7.28 -18.00
CA ASN A 81 -3.53 -6.02 -18.31
C ASN A 81 -2.14 -5.92 -17.66
N LYS A 82 -1.42 -4.84 -17.95
CA LYS A 82 -0.17 -4.49 -17.29
C LYS A 82 -0.36 -4.41 -15.79
N LYS A 83 0.62 -4.90 -15.05
CA LYS A 83 0.55 -5.07 -13.61
C LYS A 83 1.31 -3.98 -12.88
N VAL A 84 0.60 -3.25 -12.04
CA VAL A 84 1.13 -2.16 -11.23
C VAL A 84 1.01 -2.57 -9.76
N ILE A 85 2.13 -2.65 -9.04
CA ILE A 85 2.09 -2.67 -7.58
C ILE A 85 2.05 -1.23 -7.06
N PHE A 86 1.03 -0.94 -6.26
CA PHE A 86 0.88 0.31 -5.55
C PHE A 86 1.26 0.10 -4.10
N LEU A 87 2.38 0.69 -3.67
CA LEU A 87 3.06 0.35 -2.43
C LEU A 87 3.06 1.51 -1.44
N GLY A 88 2.42 1.31 -0.28
CA GLY A 88 2.56 2.15 0.89
C GLY A 88 3.71 1.71 1.80
N ILE A 89 4.01 2.51 2.82
CA ILE A 89 5.03 2.14 3.82
C ILE A 89 4.44 1.23 4.90
N ASP A 90 3.33 1.65 5.48
CA ASP A 90 2.64 0.95 6.54
C ASP A 90 1.16 1.37 6.64
N PRO A 91 0.29 0.49 7.16
CA PRO A 91 -1.08 0.85 7.47
C PRO A 91 -1.12 1.93 8.53
N LEU A 92 -1.93 2.97 8.31
CA LEU A 92 -2.18 4.01 9.30
C LEU A 92 -3.69 4.09 9.58
N ARG A 93 -4.10 3.68 10.77
CA ARG A 93 -5.49 3.78 11.22
C ARG A 93 -5.60 4.79 12.36
N LYS A 94 -6.71 5.48 12.42
CA LYS A 94 -6.99 6.39 13.54
C LYS A 94 -7.54 5.58 14.71
N ASN A 95 -7.13 5.94 15.91
CA ASN A 95 -7.63 5.32 17.14
C ASN A 95 -9.17 5.29 17.22
N LYS A 96 -9.84 6.32 16.68
CA LYS A 96 -11.31 6.36 16.60
C LYS A 96 -11.90 5.23 15.76
N ASP A 97 -11.20 4.77 14.73
CA ASP A 97 -11.69 3.71 13.85
C ASP A 97 -11.58 2.37 14.57
N PHE A 98 -10.51 2.17 15.36
CA PHE A 98 -10.35 1.00 16.21
C PHE A 98 -11.43 0.96 17.32
N LYS A 99 -11.67 2.08 18.01
CA LYS A 99 -12.72 2.18 19.03
C LYS A 99 -14.13 1.87 18.50
N LYS A 100 -14.42 2.24 17.26
CA LYS A 100 -15.71 1.93 16.62
C LYS A 100 -15.92 0.43 16.39
N SER A 101 -14.86 -0.35 16.27
CA SER A 101 -14.96 -1.80 16.10
C SER A 101 -15.28 -2.55 17.40
N ASN A 102 -15.35 -1.88 18.54
CA ASN A 102 -15.45 -2.48 19.88
C ASN A 102 -14.35 -3.53 20.14
N ALA A 103 -13.17 -3.32 19.58
CA ALA A 103 -12.03 -4.20 19.77
C ALA A 103 -11.32 -3.88 21.09
N ASP A 104 -10.89 -4.93 21.79
CA ASP A 104 -10.01 -4.81 22.94
C ASP A 104 -8.57 -4.63 22.47
N LEU A 105 -7.97 -3.50 22.85
CA LEU A 105 -6.59 -3.15 22.52
C LEU A 105 -5.57 -4.21 22.96
N ASN A 106 -5.86 -4.93 24.02
CA ASN A 106 -4.94 -5.93 24.57
C ASN A 106 -5.05 -7.29 23.87
N ASN A 107 -6.24 -7.65 23.42
CA ASN A 107 -6.53 -9.01 22.95
C ASN A 107 -6.90 -9.09 21.48
N ASP A 108 -7.34 -8.00 20.88
CA ASP A 108 -7.89 -8.02 19.53
C ASP A 108 -6.97 -7.38 18.51
N VAL A 109 -7.05 -7.89 17.28
CA VAL A 109 -6.46 -7.32 16.08
C VAL A 109 -7.56 -7.16 15.02
N ILE A 110 -7.49 -6.08 14.26
CA ILE A 110 -8.38 -5.84 13.12
C ILE A 110 -7.65 -6.21 11.83
N ILE A 111 -8.29 -7.02 11.01
CA ILE A 111 -7.79 -7.34 9.67
C ILE A 111 -8.50 -6.46 8.66
N GLY A 112 -7.75 -5.80 7.80
CA GLY A 112 -8.26 -4.94 6.75
C GLY A 112 -7.43 -5.02 5.47
N THR A 113 -7.59 -4.01 4.62
CA THR A 113 -6.76 -3.80 3.43
C THR A 113 -6.13 -2.42 3.47
N PRO A 114 -5.05 -2.16 2.73
CA PRO A 114 -4.44 -0.84 2.64
C PRO A 114 -5.50 0.23 2.37
N TYR A 115 -5.45 1.32 3.12
CA TYR A 115 -6.44 2.42 3.07
C TYR A 115 -7.89 1.99 3.35
N ALA A 116 -8.14 0.77 3.81
CA ALA A 116 -9.48 0.19 3.98
C ALA A 116 -10.33 0.20 2.69
N PHE A 117 -9.70 -0.03 1.54
CA PHE A 117 -10.39 0.01 0.24
C PHE A 117 -11.41 -1.10 0.02
N HIS A 118 -11.45 -2.14 0.86
CA HIS A 118 -12.57 -3.09 0.88
C HIS A 118 -13.89 -2.45 1.34
N ILE A 119 -13.86 -1.29 2.02
CA ILE A 119 -15.04 -0.59 2.54
C ILE A 119 -15.47 0.54 1.58
N LYS A 120 -16.73 0.52 1.13
CA LYS A 120 -17.30 1.51 0.22
C LYS A 120 -17.15 2.94 0.73
N GLY A 121 -17.47 3.21 1.98
CA GLY A 121 -17.39 4.55 2.57
C GLY A 121 -16.00 5.17 2.52
N PHE A 122 -14.94 4.36 2.60
CA PHE A 122 -13.55 4.85 2.47
C PHE A 122 -13.19 5.17 1.02
N ARG A 123 -13.73 4.44 0.03
CA ARG A 123 -13.52 4.74 -1.39
C ARG A 123 -14.30 5.96 -1.85
N GLU A 124 -15.53 6.10 -1.39
CA GLU A 124 -16.44 7.18 -1.81
C GLU A 124 -16.25 8.47 -1.01
N ASN A 125 -15.46 8.45 0.05
CA ASN A 125 -15.16 9.66 0.79
C ASN A 125 -14.45 10.66 -0.13
N SER A 126 -14.99 11.87 -0.22
CA SER A 126 -14.48 12.98 -1.05
C SER A 126 -13.00 13.32 -0.77
N THR A 127 -12.43 12.85 0.33
CA THR A 127 -11.02 13.04 0.69
C THR A 127 -10.11 11.87 0.31
N SER A 128 -10.64 10.80 -0.27
CA SER A 128 -9.84 9.64 -0.66
C SER A 128 -9.14 9.86 -2.01
N SER A 129 -8.18 10.76 -2.03
CA SER A 129 -7.34 11.01 -3.21
C SER A 129 -6.59 9.74 -3.65
N TYR A 130 -6.22 8.88 -2.71
CA TYR A 130 -5.57 7.59 -3.00
C TYR A 130 -6.48 6.65 -3.79
N TRP A 131 -7.76 6.58 -3.41
CA TRP A 131 -8.72 5.78 -4.19
C TRP A 131 -8.85 6.29 -5.61
N GLN A 132 -8.83 7.61 -5.83
CA GLN A 132 -8.89 8.18 -7.18
C GLN A 132 -7.68 7.77 -8.03
N VAL A 133 -6.48 7.67 -7.43
CA VAL A 133 -5.30 7.13 -8.14
C VAL A 133 -5.56 5.68 -8.55
N ILE A 134 -5.94 4.84 -7.60
CA ILE A 134 -6.18 3.41 -7.84
C ILE A 134 -7.28 3.20 -8.88
N ASN A 135 -8.39 3.91 -8.73
CA ASN A 135 -9.52 3.80 -9.65
C ASN A 135 -9.17 4.25 -11.07
N GLU A 136 -8.33 5.28 -11.20
CA GLU A 136 -7.86 5.73 -12.53
C GLU A 136 -6.92 4.70 -13.16
N LEU A 137 -5.99 4.16 -12.40
CA LEU A 137 -5.07 3.11 -12.85
C LEU A 137 -5.79 1.83 -13.24
N ALA A 138 -6.77 1.41 -12.45
CA ALA A 138 -7.49 0.14 -12.65
C ALA A 138 -8.39 0.12 -13.89
N LYS A 139 -8.58 1.26 -14.57
CA LYS A 139 -9.30 1.32 -15.85
C LYS A 139 -8.55 0.62 -16.98
N SER A 140 -7.21 0.61 -16.92
CA SER A 140 -6.34 0.10 -17.99
C SER A 140 -5.22 -0.82 -17.51
N ASN A 141 -5.12 -1.04 -16.20
CA ASN A 141 -4.10 -1.90 -15.61
C ASN A 141 -4.71 -2.81 -14.55
N PHE A 142 -3.99 -3.88 -14.22
CA PHE A 142 -4.18 -4.59 -12.96
C PHE A 142 -3.38 -3.87 -11.87
N VAL A 143 -4.04 -3.46 -10.80
CA VAL A 143 -3.44 -2.71 -9.70
C VAL A 143 -3.48 -3.54 -8.43
N TYR A 144 -2.33 -3.97 -7.95
CA TYR A 144 -2.16 -4.67 -6.68
C TYR A 144 -1.72 -3.67 -5.61
N VAL A 145 -2.50 -3.53 -4.56
CA VAL A 145 -2.30 -2.55 -3.50
C VAL A 145 -1.83 -3.25 -2.23
N THR A 146 -0.68 -2.89 -1.75
CA THR A 146 -0.09 -3.47 -0.54
C THR A 146 0.76 -2.45 0.21
N ASP A 147 1.18 -2.78 1.44
CA ASP A 147 2.14 -2.01 2.24
C ASP A 147 3.42 -2.81 2.45
N ILE A 148 4.55 -2.13 2.66
CA ILE A 148 5.82 -2.78 3.00
C ILE A 148 5.67 -3.51 4.32
N TYR A 149 5.21 -2.81 5.35
CA TYR A 149 4.86 -3.39 6.64
C TYR A 149 3.35 -3.64 6.67
N LYS A 150 2.94 -4.88 6.95
CA LYS A 150 1.51 -5.26 6.96
C LYS A 150 0.80 -4.93 8.26
N THR A 151 1.56 -4.65 9.32
CA THR A 151 1.06 -4.45 10.68
C THR A 151 1.03 -2.99 11.08
N PHE A 152 0.13 -2.61 11.96
CA PHE A 152 0.11 -1.29 12.58
C PHE A 152 -0.11 -1.38 14.09
N PHE A 153 0.44 -0.38 14.80
CA PHE A 153 0.51 -0.35 16.26
C PHE A 153 -0.06 0.95 16.82
N TYR A 154 -0.64 0.87 18.01
CA TYR A 154 -0.87 2.03 18.87
C TYR A 154 -0.02 1.91 20.13
N THR A 155 0.44 3.04 20.62
CA THR A 155 1.01 3.14 21.95
C THR A 155 -0.08 3.49 22.98
N ASP A 156 0.17 3.20 24.27
CA ASP A 156 -0.73 3.53 25.38
C ASP A 156 -1.09 5.03 25.44
N ASN A 157 -0.25 5.89 24.89
CA ASN A 157 -0.46 7.34 24.84
C ASN A 157 -1.35 7.79 23.67
N SER A 158 -2.15 6.92 23.07
CA SER A 158 -3.03 7.22 21.95
C SER A 158 -2.33 7.80 20.70
N LYS A 159 -1.01 7.72 20.63
CA LYS A 159 -0.23 8.13 19.46
C LYS A 159 -0.07 6.95 18.53
N ASN A 160 -0.41 7.16 17.27
CA ASN A 160 -0.12 6.18 16.24
C ASN A 160 1.40 6.01 16.14
N MET A 161 1.90 4.80 16.35
CA MET A 161 3.27 4.46 16.03
C MET A 161 3.27 3.84 14.64
N ARG A 162 4.08 4.37 13.76
CA ARG A 162 4.28 3.75 12.46
C ARG A 162 5.10 2.49 12.62
N SER A 163 4.73 1.43 11.95
CA SER A 163 5.53 0.21 11.91
C SER A 163 6.95 0.49 11.44
N TYR A 164 7.12 1.39 10.46
CA TYR A 164 8.43 1.86 10.01
C TYR A 164 9.28 2.44 11.16
N ASP A 165 8.73 3.34 11.96
CA ASP A 165 9.46 3.97 13.09
C ASP A 165 9.83 2.94 14.15
N PHE A 166 9.02 1.93 14.30
CA PHE A 166 9.26 0.83 15.22
C PHE A 166 10.41 -0.07 14.76
N TRP A 167 10.32 -0.61 13.55
CA TRP A 167 11.29 -1.57 13.03
C TRP A 167 12.67 -0.95 12.76
N ASN A 168 12.74 0.32 12.37
CA ASN A 168 14.02 0.98 12.04
C ASN A 168 14.76 1.57 13.24
N LYS A 169 14.10 1.85 14.36
CA LYS A 169 14.79 2.38 15.54
C LYS A 169 15.70 1.37 16.22
N ALA A 170 15.38 0.08 16.12
CA ALA A 170 16.11 -0.95 16.85
C ALA A 170 17.47 -1.28 16.23
N GLU A 171 17.64 -1.22 14.90
CA GLU A 171 18.78 -1.85 14.23
C GLU A 171 19.39 -1.10 13.05
N ASN A 172 18.92 0.09 12.67
CA ASN A 172 19.28 0.73 11.38
C ASN A 172 19.00 -0.13 10.14
N VAL A 173 18.17 -1.15 10.26
CA VAL A 173 17.77 -2.04 9.17
C VAL A 173 16.59 -1.41 8.46
N LEU A 174 16.69 -1.22 7.14
CA LEU A 174 15.63 -0.58 6.34
C LEU A 174 14.40 -1.45 6.18
N LEU A 175 14.55 -2.76 6.32
CA LEU A 175 13.49 -3.73 6.20
C LEU A 175 13.86 -5.00 6.97
N ASN A 176 13.00 -5.39 7.89
CA ASN A 176 13.14 -6.66 8.61
C ASN A 176 12.96 -7.83 7.63
N ASP A 177 13.66 -8.93 7.85
CA ASP A 177 13.72 -10.06 6.92
C ASP A 177 12.34 -10.67 6.64
N ASN A 178 11.45 -10.75 7.64
CA ASN A 178 10.12 -11.31 7.46
C ASN A 178 9.24 -10.44 6.55
N HIS A 179 9.21 -9.13 6.79
CA HIS A 179 8.48 -8.21 5.91
C HIS A 179 9.09 -8.15 4.51
N ARG A 180 10.42 -8.24 4.42
CA ARG A 180 11.13 -8.31 3.15
C ARG A 180 10.77 -9.56 2.37
N ASN A 181 10.78 -10.72 3.00
CA ASN A 181 10.46 -11.99 2.36
C ASN A 181 9.03 -12.02 1.87
N LEU A 182 8.08 -11.55 2.69
CA LEU A 182 6.68 -11.44 2.31
C LEU A 182 6.49 -10.52 1.09
N LEU A 183 7.12 -9.34 1.09
CA LEU A 183 7.05 -8.41 -0.05
C LEU A 183 7.70 -9.00 -1.31
N ILE A 184 8.83 -9.70 -1.19
CA ILE A 184 9.48 -10.36 -2.32
C ILE A 184 8.60 -11.46 -2.89
N ASP A 185 7.95 -12.26 -2.04
CA ASP A 185 7.03 -13.31 -2.48
C ASP A 185 5.82 -12.71 -3.20
N GLU A 186 5.26 -11.60 -2.70
CA GLU A 186 4.19 -10.86 -3.40
C GLU A 186 4.66 -10.35 -4.77
N ILE A 187 5.85 -9.76 -4.85
CA ILE A 187 6.41 -9.26 -6.12
C ILE A 187 6.63 -10.41 -7.12
N ASN A 188 7.19 -11.54 -6.66
CA ASN A 188 7.40 -12.72 -7.49
C ASN A 188 6.07 -13.33 -7.99
N LEU A 189 5.06 -13.32 -7.15
CA LEU A 189 3.73 -13.82 -7.47
C LEU A 189 3.02 -12.94 -8.52
N ILE A 190 3.06 -11.63 -8.31
CA ILE A 190 2.37 -10.66 -9.18
C ILE A 190 3.12 -10.43 -10.48
N LYS A 191 4.47 -10.44 -10.45
CA LYS A 191 5.35 -10.11 -11.57
C LYS A 191 5.00 -8.76 -12.20
N PRO A 192 5.12 -7.65 -11.45
CA PRO A 192 4.65 -6.35 -11.89
C PRO A 192 5.52 -5.78 -13.01
N ASP A 193 4.89 -4.98 -13.89
CA ASP A 193 5.61 -4.14 -14.87
C ASP A 193 6.25 -2.91 -14.21
N ILE A 194 5.67 -2.45 -13.08
CA ILE A 194 6.13 -1.27 -12.34
C ILE A 194 5.69 -1.35 -10.88
N ILE A 195 6.52 -0.80 -10.00
CA ILE A 195 6.14 -0.55 -8.59
C ILE A 195 6.00 0.96 -8.40
N VAL A 196 4.84 1.40 -7.94
CA VAL A 196 4.55 2.80 -7.62
C VAL A 196 4.61 2.97 -6.11
N THR A 197 5.52 3.81 -5.61
CA THR A 197 5.63 4.07 -4.17
C THR A 197 4.99 5.39 -3.79
N PHE A 198 4.24 5.39 -2.68
CA PHE A 198 3.68 6.59 -2.10
C PHE A 198 4.55 7.13 -0.97
N GLY A 199 5.17 8.27 -1.25
CA GLY A 199 6.05 8.95 -0.32
C GLY A 199 7.50 8.47 -0.37
N ALA A 200 8.37 9.36 0.09
CA ALA A 200 9.81 9.17 0.04
C ALA A 200 10.29 7.99 0.90
N LEU A 201 9.54 7.65 1.96
CA LEU A 201 9.92 6.57 2.86
C LEU A 201 9.80 5.19 2.21
N ALA A 202 8.69 4.91 1.55
CA ALA A 202 8.49 3.66 0.83
C ALA A 202 9.53 3.50 -0.30
N TYR A 203 9.78 4.58 -1.03
CA TYR A 203 10.83 4.60 -2.05
C TYR A 203 12.22 4.30 -1.47
N LYS A 204 12.59 4.97 -0.38
CA LYS A 204 13.89 4.78 0.28
C LYS A 204 14.11 3.32 0.72
N VAL A 205 13.11 2.73 1.36
CA VAL A 205 13.17 1.34 1.83
C VAL A 205 13.33 0.39 0.65
N LEU A 206 12.55 0.59 -0.41
CA LEU A 206 12.54 -0.31 -1.57
C LEU A 206 13.81 -0.19 -2.41
N ALA A 207 14.29 1.02 -2.63
CA ALA A 207 15.51 1.29 -3.40
C ALA A 207 16.80 1.08 -2.58
N ASN A 208 16.70 0.71 -1.30
CA ASN A 208 17.81 0.55 -0.36
C ASN A 208 18.76 1.76 -0.35
N GLN A 209 18.21 2.96 -0.43
CA GLN A 209 18.98 4.20 -0.49
C GLN A 209 19.09 4.85 0.88
N LYS A 210 20.32 5.17 1.29
CA LYS A 210 20.57 5.96 2.51
C LYS A 210 20.05 7.39 2.39
N TYR A 211 20.08 7.94 1.19
CA TYR A 211 19.60 9.29 0.90
C TYR A 211 18.16 9.23 0.38
N CYS A 212 17.26 9.95 1.03
CA CYS A 212 15.90 10.10 0.61
C CYS A 212 15.69 11.54 0.08
N PRO A 213 15.49 11.72 -1.22
CA PRO A 213 15.30 13.05 -1.81
C PRO A 213 13.89 13.59 -1.56
N THR A 214 13.49 13.75 -0.29
CA THR A 214 12.13 14.16 0.09
C THR A 214 11.67 15.45 -0.58
N LEU A 215 12.54 16.44 -0.61
CA LEU A 215 12.24 17.73 -1.24
C LEU A 215 12.41 17.69 -2.77
N SER A 216 13.38 16.92 -3.26
CA SER A 216 13.60 16.80 -4.71
C SER A 216 12.50 15.97 -5.39
N LEU A 217 11.90 14.99 -4.71
CA LEU A 217 10.73 14.27 -5.22
C LEU A 217 9.50 15.17 -5.36
N SER A 218 9.38 16.22 -4.55
CA SER A 218 8.27 17.17 -4.66
C SER A 218 8.38 18.09 -5.87
N LEU A 219 9.60 18.34 -6.35
CA LEU A 219 9.89 19.30 -7.40
C LEU A 219 10.41 18.67 -8.69
N SER A 220 10.85 17.41 -8.64
CA SER A 220 11.43 16.72 -9.78
C SER A 220 10.38 15.95 -10.59
N ASN A 221 10.66 15.77 -11.87
CA ASN A 221 9.88 14.86 -12.70
C ASN A 221 10.07 13.41 -12.19
N PRO A 222 9.03 12.71 -11.70
CA PRO A 222 9.15 11.35 -11.19
C PRO A 222 9.72 10.38 -12.23
N LYS A 223 9.49 10.61 -13.52
CA LYS A 223 10.05 9.79 -14.61
C LYS A 223 11.58 9.80 -14.65
N ARG A 224 12.23 10.82 -14.10
CA ARG A 224 13.70 10.91 -13.99
C ARG A 224 14.25 10.24 -12.75
N ASN A 225 13.40 9.89 -11.78
CA ASN A 225 13.77 9.26 -10.53
C ASN A 225 13.34 7.79 -10.47
N VAL A 226 13.06 7.18 -11.62
CA VAL A 226 12.74 5.75 -11.68
C VAL A 226 14.03 4.97 -11.50
N GLU A 227 14.10 4.23 -10.41
CA GLU A 227 15.20 3.35 -10.07
C GLU A 227 14.78 1.90 -10.24
N PRO A 228 15.68 0.99 -10.59
CA PRO A 228 15.38 -0.42 -10.60
C PRO A 228 15.20 -0.93 -9.17
N PHE A 229 14.26 -1.84 -8.97
CA PHE A 229 14.16 -2.58 -7.72
C PHE A 229 15.33 -3.56 -7.61
N ILE A 230 16.21 -3.34 -6.64
CA ILE A 230 17.35 -4.17 -6.34
C ILE A 230 17.04 -5.03 -5.11
N GLY A 231 15.98 -5.83 -5.18
CA GLY A 231 15.64 -6.81 -4.15
C GLY A 231 16.27 -8.16 -4.46
N GLY A 232 17.19 -8.65 -3.64
CA GLY A 232 17.65 -10.03 -3.76
C GLY A 232 16.46 -10.99 -3.64
N GLY A 233 16.40 -12.03 -4.50
CA GLY A 233 15.36 -13.04 -4.47
C GLY A 233 14.18 -12.81 -5.41
N VAL A 234 14.14 -11.68 -6.15
CA VAL A 234 13.12 -11.48 -7.19
C VAL A 234 13.56 -12.17 -8.48
N ALA A 235 12.80 -13.20 -8.87
CA ALA A 235 13.01 -13.95 -10.10
C ALA A 235 12.37 -13.21 -11.29
N GLN A 236 13.08 -12.23 -11.85
CA GLN A 236 12.62 -11.54 -13.05
C GLN A 236 13.76 -11.36 -14.06
N ASP A 237 13.42 -11.52 -15.33
CA ASP A 237 14.37 -11.37 -16.44
C ASP A 237 14.82 -9.92 -16.65
N ARG A 238 14.11 -8.97 -16.06
CA ARG A 238 14.41 -7.53 -16.16
C ARG A 238 14.21 -6.80 -14.84
N PRO A 239 14.96 -5.71 -14.58
CA PRO A 239 14.72 -4.84 -13.43
C PRO A 239 13.30 -4.25 -13.45
N ILE A 240 12.63 -4.27 -12.30
CA ILE A 240 11.32 -3.64 -12.15
C ILE A 240 11.54 -2.16 -11.83
N PRO A 241 11.01 -1.22 -12.63
CA PRO A 241 11.12 0.19 -12.33
C PRO A 241 10.29 0.57 -11.10
N ILE A 242 10.89 1.37 -10.20
CA ILE A 242 10.20 1.98 -9.06
C ILE A 242 9.85 3.41 -9.41
N PHE A 243 8.57 3.72 -9.46
CA PHE A 243 8.06 5.05 -9.77
C PHE A 243 7.66 5.79 -8.47
N PRO A 244 8.48 6.75 -8.01
CA PRO A 244 8.21 7.44 -6.76
C PRO A 244 7.15 8.52 -6.93
N LEU A 245 6.16 8.58 -6.05
CA LEU A 245 5.19 9.66 -5.97
C LEU A 245 5.27 10.38 -4.63
N MET A 246 4.92 11.65 -4.66
CA MET A 246 4.69 12.40 -3.44
C MET A 246 3.49 11.85 -2.67
N HIS A 247 3.62 11.86 -1.35
CA HIS A 247 2.51 11.46 -0.48
C HIS A 247 1.34 12.46 -0.59
N LEU A 248 0.12 11.99 -0.81
CA LEU A 248 -1.08 12.84 -0.92
C LEU A 248 -1.63 13.34 0.41
N SER A 249 -0.90 13.16 1.53
CA SER A 249 -1.32 13.63 2.85
C SER A 249 -0.70 14.98 3.24
N GLY A 250 -1.28 15.57 4.21
CA GLY A 250 -1.06 16.85 4.90
C GLY A 250 0.21 17.67 4.65
N SER A 251 1.40 17.08 4.73
CA SER A 251 2.67 17.81 4.63
C SER A 251 3.11 18.16 3.20
N THR A 252 2.50 17.52 2.19
CA THR A 252 2.86 17.70 0.78
C THR A 252 1.86 18.53 0.00
N ARG A 253 0.96 19.22 0.69
CA ARG A 253 -0.08 20.04 0.09
C ARG A 253 0.41 21.39 -0.40
N GLY A 254 -0.43 22.07 -1.17
CA GLY A 254 -0.22 23.43 -1.59
C GLY A 254 0.81 23.55 -2.69
N LYS A 255 1.71 24.53 -2.56
CA LYS A 255 2.68 24.88 -3.59
C LYS A 255 3.55 23.71 -4.08
N ASN A 256 3.86 22.75 -3.21
CA ASN A 256 4.69 21.59 -3.61
C ASN A 256 3.95 20.68 -4.57
N LEU A 257 2.67 20.40 -4.33
CA LEU A 257 1.86 19.56 -5.22
C LEU A 257 1.56 20.30 -6.54
N GLU A 258 1.29 21.60 -6.48
CA GLU A 258 1.11 22.44 -7.67
C GLU A 258 2.38 22.44 -8.54
N ALA A 259 3.55 22.66 -7.92
CA ALA A 259 4.83 22.63 -8.62
C ALA A 259 5.13 21.24 -9.22
N PHE A 260 4.85 20.17 -8.49
CA PHE A 260 5.00 18.80 -8.99
C PHE A 260 4.17 18.57 -10.27
N PHE A 261 2.89 18.91 -10.27
CA PHE A 261 2.05 18.74 -11.44
C PHE A 261 2.46 19.64 -12.60
N MET A 262 2.80 20.89 -12.32
CA MET A 262 3.27 21.83 -13.34
C MET A 262 4.55 21.35 -14.02
N ASN A 263 5.52 20.81 -13.25
CA ASN A 263 6.75 20.24 -13.78
C ASN A 263 6.52 18.99 -14.63
N ASN A 264 5.36 18.36 -14.48
CA ASN A 264 4.92 17.22 -15.30
C ASN A 264 3.92 17.61 -16.40
N GLY A 265 3.78 18.90 -16.72
CA GLY A 265 2.90 19.40 -17.78
C GLY A 265 1.41 19.33 -17.44
N LEU A 266 1.06 19.19 -16.17
CA LEU A 266 -0.32 19.06 -15.70
C LEU A 266 -0.73 20.31 -14.92
N LYS A 267 -1.95 20.81 -15.17
CA LYS A 267 -2.53 21.94 -14.45
C LYS A 267 -3.26 21.46 -13.19
N TYR A 268 -2.82 21.97 -12.04
CA TYR A 268 -3.45 21.75 -10.74
C TYR A 268 -3.28 22.98 -9.86
N SER A 269 -4.33 23.33 -9.11
CA SER A 269 -4.24 24.35 -8.06
C SER A 269 -4.99 23.88 -6.81
N GLU A 270 -4.31 23.78 -5.69
CA GLU A 270 -4.89 23.40 -4.40
C GLU A 270 -6.04 24.32 -3.97
N LYS A 271 -5.98 25.60 -4.36
CA LYS A 271 -6.99 26.62 -4.05
C LYS A 271 -8.31 26.37 -4.79
N TYR A 272 -8.24 25.90 -6.03
CA TYR A 272 -9.41 25.80 -6.92
C TYR A 272 -9.82 24.37 -7.23
N ASP A 273 -8.88 23.44 -7.11
CA ASP A 273 -9.11 22.03 -7.44
C ASP A 273 -9.47 21.22 -6.19
N LYS A 274 -10.48 20.36 -6.33
CA LYS A 274 -10.78 19.38 -5.30
C LYS A 274 -9.63 18.35 -5.23
N ARG A 275 -9.36 17.82 -4.04
CA ARG A 275 -8.31 16.83 -3.79
C ARG A 275 -8.39 15.60 -4.69
N ASN A 276 -9.58 15.22 -5.09
CA ASN A 276 -9.80 14.10 -6.01
C ASN A 276 -9.13 14.33 -7.36
N LYS A 277 -9.04 15.57 -7.82
CA LYS A 277 -8.35 15.91 -9.06
C LYS A 277 -6.85 15.55 -9.00
N ALA A 278 -6.20 15.79 -7.86
CA ALA A 278 -4.80 15.36 -7.69
C ALA A 278 -4.66 13.83 -7.83
N GLY A 279 -5.58 13.06 -7.26
CA GLY A 279 -5.60 11.61 -7.44
C GLY A 279 -5.76 11.17 -8.90
N HIS A 280 -6.69 11.77 -9.62
CA HIS A 280 -6.87 11.51 -11.05
C HIS A 280 -5.64 11.90 -11.89
N LEU A 281 -5.03 13.04 -11.59
CA LEU A 281 -3.82 13.48 -12.30
C LEU A 281 -2.64 12.55 -12.04
N TYR A 282 -2.48 12.04 -10.82
CA TYR A 282 -1.49 11.01 -10.52
C TYR A 282 -1.75 9.72 -11.30
N GLY A 283 -2.99 9.24 -11.29
CA GLY A 283 -3.37 8.06 -12.06
C GLY A 283 -3.05 8.21 -13.54
N LYS A 284 -3.38 9.38 -14.13
CA LYS A 284 -3.03 9.68 -15.52
C LYS A 284 -1.53 9.68 -15.77
N LEU A 285 -0.74 10.35 -14.90
CA LEU A 285 0.71 10.40 -15.02
C LEU A 285 1.35 9.01 -15.01
N ILE A 286 0.87 8.12 -14.15
CA ILE A 286 1.36 6.73 -14.07
C ILE A 286 0.92 5.95 -15.30
N ASN A 287 -0.33 6.07 -15.75
CA ASN A 287 -0.82 5.40 -16.96
C ASN A 287 0.01 5.78 -18.18
N ASP A 288 0.31 7.06 -18.35
CA ASP A 288 1.16 7.56 -19.45
C ASP A 288 2.57 6.95 -19.39
N TYR A 289 3.11 6.78 -18.17
CA TYR A 289 4.40 6.12 -17.99
C TYR A 289 4.33 4.62 -18.30
N VAL A 290 3.37 3.90 -17.74
CA VAL A 290 3.19 2.45 -17.94
C VAL A 290 2.98 2.11 -19.41
N ALA A 291 2.23 2.94 -20.16
CA ALA A 291 2.01 2.74 -21.59
C ALA A 291 3.32 2.81 -22.41
N ASN A 292 4.34 3.49 -21.88
CA ASN A 292 5.60 3.72 -22.59
C ASN A 292 6.79 2.90 -22.06
N VAL A 293 6.64 2.18 -20.94
CA VAL A 293 7.74 1.39 -20.32
C VAL A 293 8.42 0.44 -21.33
N ASN A 294 7.65 -0.19 -22.20
CA ASN A 294 8.20 -1.14 -23.18
C ASN A 294 8.72 -0.49 -24.49
N LYS A 295 8.53 0.83 -24.68
CA LYS A 295 9.03 1.54 -25.86
C LYS A 295 10.44 2.11 -25.67
N THR A 296 10.91 2.14 -24.43
CA THR A 296 12.19 2.73 -24.01
C THR A 296 13.25 1.71 -23.59
N SER A 297 12.96 0.43 -23.70
CA SER A 297 14.00 -0.60 -23.53
C SER A 297 14.84 -0.63 -24.83
N PRO A 298 16.18 -0.41 -24.71
CA PRO A 298 17.08 -0.44 -25.86
C PRO A 298 17.14 -1.82 -26.50
#